data_6382f7f6799e474354bd6f0e1826b61b
#
_entry.id   6382f7f6799e474354bd6f0e1826b61b
#
_cell.length_a   1.000
_cell.length_b   1.000
_cell.length_c   1.000
_cell.angle_alpha   90.00
_cell.angle_beta   90.00
_cell.angle_gamma   90.00
#
_symmetry.space_group_name_H-M   'P 1'
#
loop_
_entity.id
_entity.type
_entity.pdbx_description
1 polymer ?
#
loop_
_entity_poly.entity_id
_entity_poly.type
_entity_poly.pdbx_seq_one_letter_code
_entity_poly.pdbx_strand_id
1 'polypeptide(L)'
;MGKLEDGAGAEASRMWDRWIEAEGDIAVATTWERKVKTGVTISDLEQVLTQIAAERNMKGVGELPLSKELEARTGKPQKFLKVYSFCTPTTAREMVDFSPHMAAYLPCRITVVEKEDGLWMYTLNMDMMVKMGRKLPSPLKENAMKVRDTIWEMMERGSKGEF
;
A
#
# COMPACT_ATOMS: atom_id res chain seq x y z
N MET A 1 -24.24 -14.85 -8.56
CA MET A 1 -23.37 -13.66 -8.67
C MET A 1 -23.61 -12.56 -7.64
N GLY A 2 -24.69 -12.55 -6.86
CA GLY A 2 -25.00 -11.50 -5.87
C GLY A 2 -24.07 -11.37 -4.64
N LYS A 3 -23.01 -12.16 -4.53
CA LYS A 3 -22.07 -12.13 -3.42
C LYS A 3 -20.76 -11.39 -3.72
N LEU A 4 -20.52 -11.05 -4.98
CA LEU A 4 -19.33 -10.30 -5.39
C LEU A 4 -19.61 -8.79 -5.37
N GLU A 5 -18.58 -8.01 -5.12
CA GLU A 5 -18.65 -6.56 -5.23
C GLU A 5 -18.95 -6.14 -6.67
N ASP A 6 -19.67 -5.02 -6.84
CA ASP A 6 -19.97 -4.49 -8.16
C ASP A 6 -18.65 -4.10 -8.87
N GLY A 7 -18.49 -4.57 -10.11
CA GLY A 7 -17.25 -4.36 -10.87
C GLY A 7 -16.12 -5.35 -10.57
N ALA A 8 -16.33 -6.34 -9.67
CA ALA A 8 -15.30 -7.32 -9.30
C ALA A 8 -14.73 -8.08 -10.50
N GLY A 9 -15.59 -8.43 -11.48
CA GLY A 9 -15.13 -9.10 -12.69
C GLY A 9 -14.21 -8.23 -13.54
N ALA A 10 -14.52 -6.95 -13.67
CA ALA A 10 -13.67 -6.01 -14.40
C ALA A 10 -12.32 -5.79 -13.71
N GLU A 11 -12.31 -5.72 -12.37
CA GLU A 11 -11.06 -5.62 -11.60
C GLU A 11 -10.20 -6.87 -11.75
N ALA A 12 -10.80 -8.06 -11.68
CA ALA A 12 -10.11 -9.32 -11.90
C ALA A 12 -9.51 -9.42 -13.31
N SER A 13 -10.25 -8.95 -14.34
CA SER A 13 -9.77 -8.91 -15.71
C SER A 13 -8.56 -7.97 -15.86
N ARG A 14 -8.62 -6.77 -15.27
CA ARG A 14 -7.48 -5.84 -15.29
C ARG A 14 -6.24 -6.44 -14.62
N MET A 15 -6.41 -7.14 -13.50
CA MET A 15 -5.30 -7.83 -12.82
C MET A 15 -4.72 -8.95 -13.69
N TRP A 16 -5.58 -9.72 -14.35
CA TRP A 16 -5.17 -10.76 -15.29
C TRP A 16 -4.36 -10.20 -16.45
N ASP A 17 -4.85 -9.13 -17.09
CA ASP A 17 -4.17 -8.48 -18.20
C ASP A 17 -2.78 -7.97 -17.78
N ARG A 18 -2.68 -7.32 -16.63
CA ARG A 18 -1.40 -6.87 -16.06
C ARG A 18 -0.45 -8.03 -15.76
N TRP A 19 -0.96 -9.16 -15.31
CA TRP A 19 -0.14 -10.34 -15.06
C TRP A 19 0.43 -10.93 -16.35
N ILE A 20 -0.37 -10.98 -17.42
CA ILE A 20 0.09 -11.39 -18.74
C ILE A 20 1.14 -10.42 -19.30
N GLU A 21 0.85 -9.11 -19.24
CA GLU A 21 1.79 -8.06 -19.71
C GLU A 21 3.12 -8.07 -18.94
N ALA A 22 3.09 -8.45 -17.67
CA ALA A 22 4.25 -8.59 -16.82
C ALA A 22 4.94 -9.96 -16.92
N GLU A 23 4.61 -10.75 -17.93
CA GLU A 23 5.19 -12.09 -18.16
C GLU A 23 5.07 -13.02 -16.94
N GLY A 24 3.96 -12.90 -16.20
CA GLY A 24 3.68 -13.73 -15.03
C GLY A 24 4.22 -13.16 -13.71
N ASP A 25 4.80 -11.96 -13.68
CA ASP A 25 5.22 -11.34 -12.42
C ASP A 25 3.99 -10.91 -11.59
N ILE A 26 3.66 -11.73 -10.61
CA ILE A 26 2.52 -11.50 -9.73
C ILE A 26 2.69 -10.24 -8.86
N ALA A 27 3.91 -9.87 -8.52
CA ALA A 27 4.17 -8.66 -7.75
C ALA A 27 3.80 -7.41 -8.56
N VAL A 28 4.13 -7.36 -9.84
CA VAL A 28 3.71 -6.27 -10.73
C VAL A 28 2.19 -6.23 -10.87
N ALA A 29 1.54 -7.37 -11.04
CA ALA A 29 0.09 -7.45 -11.24
C ALA A 29 -0.72 -6.99 -10.02
N THR A 30 -0.20 -7.16 -8.81
CA THR A 30 -0.93 -6.99 -7.55
C THR A 30 -0.51 -5.77 -6.73
N THR A 31 0.32 -4.89 -7.28
CA THR A 31 0.83 -3.72 -6.56
C THR A 31 0.56 -2.42 -7.29
N TRP A 32 0.54 -1.33 -6.51
CA TRP A 32 0.66 0.03 -7.02
C TRP A 32 2.10 0.49 -6.84
N GLU A 33 2.60 1.24 -7.82
CA GLU A 33 3.93 1.84 -7.78
C GLU A 33 3.89 3.31 -8.14
N ARG A 34 4.82 4.09 -7.56
CA ARG A 34 5.06 5.49 -7.93
C ARG A 34 6.54 5.78 -7.85
N LYS A 35 7.06 6.39 -8.92
CA LYS A 35 8.39 6.98 -8.89
C LYS A 35 8.35 8.28 -8.08
N VAL A 36 9.28 8.43 -7.15
CA VAL A 36 9.41 9.65 -6.36
C VAL A 36 10.02 10.74 -7.23
N LYS A 37 9.44 11.94 -7.19
CA LYS A 37 9.90 13.10 -7.95
C LYS A 37 11.33 13.45 -7.57
N THR A 38 12.16 13.75 -8.55
CA THR A 38 13.54 14.20 -8.34
C THR A 38 13.57 15.41 -7.40
N GLY A 39 14.46 15.36 -6.41
CA GLY A 39 14.59 16.40 -5.38
C GLY A 39 13.77 16.15 -4.11
N VAL A 40 12.80 15.24 -4.13
CA VAL A 40 12.09 14.82 -2.91
C VAL A 40 12.99 13.90 -2.11
N THR A 41 13.26 14.26 -0.86
CA THR A 41 14.12 13.49 0.04
C THR A 41 13.29 12.42 0.78
N ILE A 42 13.99 11.45 1.37
CA ILE A 42 13.35 10.47 2.27
C ILE A 42 12.67 11.17 3.44
N SER A 43 13.29 12.21 4.00
CA SER A 43 12.71 13.01 5.08
C SER A 43 11.42 13.70 4.66
N ASP A 44 11.37 14.29 3.46
CA ASP A 44 10.15 14.92 2.92
C ASP A 44 9.04 13.88 2.78
N LEU A 45 9.37 12.72 2.21
CA LEU A 45 8.43 11.62 2.02
C LEU A 45 7.86 11.12 3.36
N GLU A 46 8.72 10.90 4.36
CA GLU A 46 8.30 10.47 5.70
C GLU A 46 7.38 11.50 6.37
N GLN A 47 7.66 12.79 6.21
CA GLN A 47 6.81 13.86 6.73
C GLN A 47 5.44 13.86 6.06
N VAL A 48 5.37 13.74 4.73
CA VAL A 48 4.12 13.66 3.99
C VAL A 48 3.28 12.46 4.44
N LEU A 49 3.89 11.28 4.54
CA LEU A 49 3.18 10.07 5.00
C LEU A 49 2.61 10.24 6.42
N THR A 50 3.39 10.81 7.33
CA THR A 50 2.98 11.07 8.71
C THR A 50 1.83 12.08 8.76
N GLN A 51 1.91 13.15 7.97
CA GLN A 51 0.87 14.17 7.89
C GLN A 51 -0.45 13.59 7.37
N ILE A 52 -0.42 12.85 6.26
CA ILE A 52 -1.63 12.23 5.70
C ILE A 52 -2.25 11.25 6.69
N ALA A 53 -1.44 10.43 7.35
CA ALA A 53 -1.91 9.52 8.37
C ALA A 53 -2.69 10.26 9.48
N ALA A 54 -2.13 11.36 9.98
CA ALA A 54 -2.78 12.18 11.00
C ALA A 54 -4.08 12.83 10.49
N GLU A 55 -4.07 13.41 9.29
CA GLU A 55 -5.23 14.02 8.66
C GLU A 55 -6.39 13.03 8.43
N ARG A 56 -6.08 11.78 8.16
CA ARG A 56 -7.05 10.72 7.83
C ARG A 56 -7.34 9.77 8.99
N ASN A 57 -6.91 10.11 10.21
CA ASN A 57 -7.08 9.29 11.41
C ASN A 57 -6.55 7.85 11.25
N MET A 58 -5.42 7.72 10.55
CA MET A 58 -4.68 6.47 10.38
C MET A 58 -3.43 6.51 11.26
N LYS A 59 -3.05 5.39 11.83
CA LYS A 59 -1.85 5.31 12.67
C LYS A 59 -0.68 4.68 11.94
N GLY A 60 0.51 5.24 12.10
CA GLY A 60 1.76 4.52 11.87
C GLY A 60 1.93 3.49 12.98
N VAL A 61 2.08 2.22 12.61
CA VAL A 61 2.12 1.10 13.57
C VAL A 61 3.44 0.34 13.57
N GLY A 62 4.36 0.72 12.70
CA GLY A 62 5.69 0.14 12.67
C GLY A 62 6.50 0.58 11.48
N GLU A 63 7.81 0.40 11.61
CA GLU A 63 8.78 0.65 10.54
C GLU A 63 9.79 -0.49 10.51
N LEU A 64 10.20 -0.88 9.30
CA LEU A 64 11.25 -1.86 9.10
C LEU A 64 12.33 -1.27 8.19
N PRO A 65 13.41 -0.68 8.76
CA PRO A 65 14.50 -0.09 7.98
C PRO A 65 15.46 -1.19 7.48
N LEU A 66 15.03 -1.94 6.47
CA LEU A 66 15.73 -3.13 5.97
C LEU A 66 17.16 -2.84 5.52
N SER A 67 17.41 -1.70 4.85
CA SER A 67 18.76 -1.35 4.43
C SER A 67 19.70 -1.16 5.63
N LYS A 68 19.24 -0.53 6.69
CA LYS A 68 20.03 -0.36 7.94
C LYS A 68 20.28 -1.70 8.63
N GLU A 69 19.28 -2.57 8.68
CA GLU A 69 19.41 -3.92 9.24
C GLU A 69 20.45 -4.76 8.47
N LEU A 70 20.42 -4.66 7.14
CA LEU A 70 21.40 -5.33 6.28
C LEU A 70 22.79 -4.76 6.44
N GLU A 71 22.95 -3.45 6.52
CA GLU A 71 24.23 -2.78 6.79
C GLU A 71 24.85 -3.25 8.12
N ALA A 72 24.04 -3.31 9.17
CA ALA A 72 24.46 -3.80 10.49
C ALA A 72 24.94 -5.25 10.45
N ARG A 73 24.33 -6.11 9.63
CA ARG A 73 24.68 -7.53 9.52
C ARG A 73 25.88 -7.79 8.60
N THR A 74 25.99 -7.03 7.52
CA THR A 74 26.99 -7.29 6.47
C THR A 74 28.19 -6.39 6.53
N GLY A 75 28.10 -5.25 7.23
CA GLY A 75 29.13 -4.19 7.25
C GLY A 75 29.30 -3.48 5.90
N LYS A 76 28.39 -3.68 4.96
CA LYS A 76 28.46 -3.10 3.61
C LYS A 76 27.33 -2.09 3.39
N PRO A 77 27.60 -0.95 2.71
CA PRO A 77 26.55 -0.02 2.32
C PRO A 77 25.45 -0.67 1.51
N GLN A 78 24.20 -0.28 1.76
CA GLN A 78 23.01 -0.78 1.08
C GLN A 78 22.24 0.37 0.43
N LYS A 79 21.63 0.13 -0.73
CA LYS A 79 20.63 1.04 -1.29
C LYS A 79 19.44 1.13 -0.34
N PHE A 80 18.83 2.30 -0.25
CA PHE A 80 17.72 2.52 0.69
C PHE A 80 16.57 1.55 0.46
N LEU A 81 16.11 0.94 1.54
CA LEU A 81 14.96 0.04 1.56
C LEU A 81 14.32 0.11 2.95
N LYS A 82 13.09 0.64 3.01
CA LYS A 82 12.35 0.76 4.27
C LYS A 82 10.87 0.51 4.07
N VAL A 83 10.29 -0.24 4.99
CA VAL A 83 8.85 -0.55 5.04
C VAL A 83 8.20 0.32 6.11
N TYR A 84 7.11 1.00 5.75
CA TYR A 84 6.27 1.78 6.64
C TYR A 84 4.92 1.11 6.78
N SER A 85 4.47 0.89 8.00
CA SER A 85 3.21 0.20 8.29
C SER A 85 2.19 1.17 8.89
N PHE A 86 0.97 1.10 8.39
CA PHE A 86 -0.15 1.95 8.78
C PHE A 86 -1.38 1.11 9.07
N CYS A 87 -2.24 1.59 9.96
CA CYS A 87 -3.47 0.90 10.30
C CYS A 87 -4.56 1.88 10.77
N THR A 88 -5.80 1.58 10.39
CA THR A 88 -7.00 2.10 11.05
C THR A 88 -7.58 0.94 11.86
N PRO A 89 -7.30 0.84 13.19
CA PRO A 89 -7.58 -0.37 13.96
C PRO A 89 -9.04 -0.80 13.97
N THR A 90 -9.97 0.15 14.01
CA THR A 90 -11.41 -0.16 13.99
C THR A 90 -11.84 -0.81 12.68
N THR A 91 -11.42 -0.27 11.55
CA THR A 91 -11.70 -0.84 10.22
C THR A 91 -11.01 -2.20 10.05
N ALA A 92 -9.77 -2.33 10.52
CA ALA A 92 -9.03 -3.59 10.48
C ALA A 92 -9.81 -4.70 11.24
N ARG A 93 -10.32 -4.39 12.43
CA ARG A 93 -11.13 -5.33 13.22
C ARG A 93 -12.40 -5.74 12.48
N GLU A 94 -13.14 -4.77 11.95
CA GLU A 94 -14.36 -5.02 11.18
C GLU A 94 -14.10 -5.89 9.95
N MET A 95 -13.00 -5.67 9.24
CA MET A 95 -12.63 -6.48 8.07
C MET A 95 -12.31 -7.92 8.46
N VAL A 96 -11.58 -8.14 9.55
CA VAL A 96 -11.24 -9.49 10.04
C VAL A 96 -12.49 -10.22 10.56
N ASP A 97 -13.40 -9.52 11.22
CA ASP A 97 -14.66 -10.10 11.66
C ASP A 97 -15.55 -10.51 10.47
N PHE A 98 -15.54 -9.73 9.39
CA PHE A 98 -16.23 -10.06 8.14
C PHE A 98 -15.57 -11.24 7.40
N SER A 99 -14.25 -11.27 7.33
CA SER A 99 -13.48 -12.34 6.71
C SER A 99 -12.13 -12.52 7.42
N PRO A 100 -11.96 -13.58 8.22
CA PRO A 100 -10.72 -13.80 8.98
C PRO A 100 -9.45 -13.86 8.13
N HIS A 101 -9.56 -14.27 6.86
CA HIS A 101 -8.43 -14.29 5.92
C HIS A 101 -7.85 -12.89 5.64
N MET A 102 -8.64 -11.83 5.86
CA MET A 102 -8.16 -10.45 5.73
C MET A 102 -7.03 -10.13 6.73
N ALA A 103 -6.91 -10.88 7.82
CA ALA A 103 -5.81 -10.73 8.76
C ALA A 103 -4.43 -10.90 8.11
N ALA A 104 -4.32 -11.69 7.04
CA ALA A 104 -3.07 -11.88 6.30
C ALA A 104 -2.59 -10.63 5.57
N TYR A 105 -3.46 -9.67 5.31
CA TYR A 105 -3.12 -8.41 4.64
C TYR A 105 -2.79 -7.25 5.59
N LEU A 106 -2.86 -7.49 6.90
CA LEU A 106 -2.56 -6.48 7.92
C LEU A 106 -1.08 -6.47 8.29
N PRO A 107 -0.54 -5.28 8.62
CA PRO A 107 -1.08 -3.95 8.38
C PRO A 107 -0.90 -3.49 6.92
N CYS A 108 -1.53 -2.37 6.53
CA CYS A 108 -1.23 -1.72 5.25
C CYS A 108 0.23 -1.25 5.27
N ARG A 109 0.94 -1.42 4.15
CA ARG A 109 2.37 -1.11 4.06
C ARG A 109 2.66 -0.31 2.83
N ILE A 110 3.57 0.66 2.97
CA ILE A 110 4.22 1.34 1.86
C ILE A 110 5.71 1.10 2.00
N THR A 111 6.36 0.62 0.96
CA THR A 111 7.80 0.39 0.93
C THR A 111 8.46 1.39 0.01
N VAL A 112 9.54 2.02 0.48
CA VAL A 112 10.37 2.91 -0.33
C VAL A 112 11.63 2.16 -0.71
N VAL A 113 11.93 2.13 -2.00
CA VAL A 113 13.04 1.39 -2.60
C VAL A 113 13.89 2.33 -3.43
N GLU A 114 15.18 2.39 -3.16
CA GLU A 114 16.15 3.06 -4.02
C GLU A 114 16.54 2.15 -5.18
N LYS A 115 16.31 2.65 -6.39
CA LYS A 115 16.70 1.98 -7.64
C LYS A 115 17.72 2.83 -8.39
N GLU A 116 18.24 2.33 -9.50
CA GLU A 116 19.24 3.04 -10.34
C GLU A 116 18.76 4.44 -10.77
N ASP A 117 17.46 4.59 -11.00
CA ASP A 117 16.83 5.81 -11.50
C ASP A 117 16.17 6.68 -10.41
N GLY A 118 16.41 6.38 -9.13
CA GLY A 118 15.89 7.13 -7.99
C GLY A 118 15.04 6.32 -7.03
N LEU A 119 14.27 7.00 -6.20
CA LEU A 119 13.39 6.40 -5.21
C LEU A 119 12.05 6.01 -5.82
N TRP A 120 11.53 4.88 -5.40
CA TRP A 120 10.23 4.34 -5.77
C TRP A 120 9.42 3.95 -4.54
N MET A 121 8.11 4.09 -4.64
CA MET A 121 7.17 3.67 -3.63
C MET A 121 6.32 2.51 -4.16
N TYR A 122 6.13 1.50 -3.31
CA TYR A 122 5.31 0.32 -3.63
C TYR A 122 4.34 0.03 -2.52
N THR A 123 3.13 -0.36 -2.88
CA THR A 123 2.11 -0.86 -1.95
C THR A 123 1.25 -1.91 -2.63
N LEU A 124 0.50 -2.69 -1.86
CA LEU A 124 -0.47 -3.61 -2.42
C LEU A 124 -1.56 -2.83 -3.17
N ASN A 125 -2.02 -3.37 -4.31
CA ASN A 125 -3.17 -2.82 -5.01
C ASN A 125 -4.43 -2.96 -4.12
N MET A 126 -4.83 -1.84 -3.50
CA MET A 126 -5.96 -1.83 -2.57
C MET A 126 -7.31 -2.05 -3.28
N ASP A 127 -7.40 -1.76 -4.58
CA ASP A 127 -8.61 -2.05 -5.37
C ASP A 127 -8.85 -3.56 -5.48
N MET A 128 -7.78 -4.35 -5.56
CA MET A 128 -7.87 -5.82 -5.53
C MET A 128 -8.57 -6.30 -4.25
N MET A 129 -8.27 -5.68 -3.10
CA MET A 129 -8.86 -6.07 -1.82
C MET A 129 -10.31 -5.60 -1.66
N VAL A 130 -10.62 -4.39 -2.11
CA VAL A 130 -11.91 -3.75 -1.85
C VAL A 130 -12.91 -4.00 -2.98
N LYS A 131 -12.46 -4.00 -4.23
CA LYS A 131 -13.34 -4.07 -5.42
C LYS A 131 -13.44 -5.47 -6.04
N MET A 132 -12.44 -6.33 -5.84
CA MET A 132 -12.44 -7.68 -6.42
C MET A 132 -13.04 -8.75 -5.50
N GLY A 133 -13.29 -8.40 -4.24
CA GLY A 133 -13.71 -9.34 -3.21
C GLY A 133 -15.22 -9.54 -3.10
N ARG A 134 -15.61 -10.08 -1.95
CA ARG A 134 -17.02 -10.22 -1.56
C ARG A 134 -17.62 -8.83 -1.33
N LYS A 135 -18.92 -8.71 -1.65
CA LYS A 135 -19.68 -7.49 -1.38
C LYS A 135 -19.64 -7.14 0.10
N LEU A 136 -19.09 -5.96 0.40
CA LEU A 136 -18.97 -5.47 1.76
C LEU A 136 -20.26 -4.78 2.18
N PRO A 137 -20.79 -5.07 3.39
CA PRO A 137 -21.95 -4.36 3.92
C PRO A 137 -21.56 -2.94 4.35
N SER A 138 -22.53 -2.00 4.33
CA SER A 138 -22.35 -0.70 4.98
C SER A 138 -22.41 -0.86 6.52
N PRO A 139 -21.63 -0.11 7.30
CA PRO A 139 -20.68 0.95 6.89
C PRO A 139 -19.26 0.43 6.55
N LEU A 140 -19.03 -0.88 6.58
CA LEU A 140 -17.71 -1.48 6.36
C LEU A 140 -17.16 -1.11 4.98
N LYS A 141 -17.98 -1.09 3.94
CA LYS A 141 -17.53 -0.71 2.60
C LYS A 141 -16.96 0.71 2.57
N GLU A 142 -17.67 1.67 3.15
CA GLU A 142 -17.26 3.06 3.20
C GLU A 142 -15.95 3.22 4.02
N ASN A 143 -15.82 2.49 5.12
CA ASN A 143 -14.62 2.51 5.95
C ASN A 143 -13.42 1.89 5.22
N ALA A 144 -13.62 0.77 4.52
CA ALA A 144 -12.58 0.15 3.70
C ALA A 144 -12.14 1.06 2.53
N MET A 145 -13.09 1.75 1.89
CA MET A 145 -12.78 2.72 0.84
C MET A 145 -12.00 3.91 1.36
N LYS A 146 -12.26 4.40 2.57
CA LYS A 146 -11.45 5.46 3.20
C LYS A 146 -10.00 5.02 3.41
N VAL A 147 -9.78 3.79 3.85
CA VAL A 147 -8.42 3.23 3.98
C VAL A 147 -7.73 3.15 2.60
N ARG A 148 -8.44 2.63 1.61
CA ARG A 148 -7.95 2.58 0.21
C ARG A 148 -7.55 3.95 -0.29
N ASP A 149 -8.41 4.95 -0.11
CA ASP A 149 -8.19 6.31 -0.58
C ASP A 149 -7.03 6.98 0.16
N THR A 150 -6.87 6.71 1.46
CA THR A 150 -5.75 7.21 2.25
C THR A 150 -4.41 6.66 1.75
N ILE A 151 -4.31 5.36 1.49
CA ILE A 151 -3.09 4.76 0.93
C ILE A 151 -2.81 5.30 -0.47
N TRP A 152 -3.83 5.46 -1.30
CA TRP A 152 -3.69 6.09 -2.61
C TRP A 152 -3.14 7.51 -2.52
N GLU A 153 -3.69 8.33 -1.62
CA GLU A 153 -3.24 9.70 -1.37
C GLU A 153 -1.78 9.73 -0.88
N MET A 154 -1.40 8.80 0.00
CA MET A 154 -0.01 8.65 0.44
C MET A 154 0.94 8.37 -0.73
N MET A 155 0.54 7.50 -1.66
CA MET A 155 1.32 7.21 -2.87
C MET A 155 1.44 8.44 -3.77
N GLU A 156 0.33 9.15 -4.01
CA GLU A 156 0.29 10.32 -4.90
C GLU A 156 1.05 11.52 -4.32
N ARG A 157 0.70 11.96 -3.12
CA ARG A 157 1.33 13.11 -2.48
C ARG A 157 2.75 12.81 -2.02
N GLY A 158 2.97 11.61 -1.45
CA GLY A 158 4.30 11.18 -1.02
C GLY A 158 5.31 11.18 -2.15
N SER A 159 4.95 10.63 -3.30
CA SER A 159 5.83 10.59 -4.48
C SER A 159 6.19 11.97 -5.03
N LYS A 160 5.35 12.98 -4.77
CA LYS A 160 5.57 14.37 -5.22
C LYS A 160 6.19 15.26 -4.13
N GLY A 161 6.25 14.80 -2.88
CA GLY A 161 6.68 15.61 -1.73
C GLY A 161 5.68 16.71 -1.39
N GLU A 162 4.38 16.47 -1.60
CA GLU A 162 3.31 17.45 -1.36
C GLU A 162 2.74 17.30 0.05
N PHE A 163 2.99 18.31 0.87
CA PHE A 163 2.46 18.44 2.23
C PHE A 163 0.97 18.83 2.25
#